data_707cda20f28bfa1580d1e8236ad6826d
#
_entry.id   707cda20f28bfa1580d1e8236ad6826d
#
_cell.length_a   1.000
_cell.length_b   1.000
_cell.length_c   1.000
_cell.angle_alpha   90.00
_cell.angle_beta   90.00
_cell.angle_gamma   90.00
#
_symmetry.space_group_name_H-M   'P 1'
#
loop_
_entity.id
_entity.type
_entity.pdbx_description
1 polymer ?
#
loop_
_entity_poly.entity_id
_entity_poly.type
_entity_poly.pdbx_seq_one_letter_code
_entity_poly.pdbx_strand_id
1 'polypeptide(L)'
;MKAMNVRRYIALAVFLSSFSFAQWKKTPLQAPAQPNPHLYRADVNARQEIAKATSVAGKSHKRVLLVFGGNWCSDCHVLDNAFHRPSIAPLLNSSFVVVHVDVGEYTRNLDLAAKYHIDLKKGVPSIAVLDGRGGFLYSTSEFEKARVLSEEDVLEFLNKWKPPAGSS
;
A
#
# COMPACT_ATOMS: atom_id res chain seq x y z
N MET A 1 54.35 36.68 -55.02
CA MET A 1 53.14 35.85 -55.04
C MET A 1 52.81 35.49 -53.61
N LYS A 2 51.72 36.02 -53.08
CA LYS A 2 51.34 35.92 -51.65
C LYS A 2 50.47 34.72 -51.46
N ALA A 3 50.86 33.79 -50.55
CA ALA A 3 50.06 32.68 -50.12
C ALA A 3 49.04 33.13 -49.03
N MET A 4 47.79 32.88 -49.30
CA MET A 4 46.68 33.27 -48.44
C MET A 4 46.37 32.16 -47.48
N ASN A 5 46.64 32.38 -46.18
CA ASN A 5 46.30 31.42 -45.10
C ASN A 5 44.81 31.47 -44.77
N VAL A 6 44.07 30.41 -45.10
CA VAL A 6 42.69 30.23 -44.68
C VAL A 6 42.68 29.54 -43.32
N ARG A 7 42.50 30.31 -42.26
CA ARG A 7 42.24 29.80 -40.92
C ARG A 7 40.80 29.28 -40.86
N ARG A 8 40.65 27.94 -40.86
CA ARG A 8 39.39 27.28 -40.59
C ARG A 8 39.05 27.41 -39.08
N TYR A 9 38.06 28.23 -38.78
CA TYR A 9 37.44 28.25 -37.47
C TYR A 9 36.47 27.07 -37.39
N ILE A 10 36.85 26.02 -36.65
CA ILE A 10 35.93 24.94 -36.27
C ILE A 10 35.17 25.46 -35.04
N ALA A 11 33.93 25.90 -35.25
CA ALA A 11 33.01 26.19 -34.18
C ALA A 11 32.53 24.88 -33.57
N LEU A 12 33.03 24.54 -32.38
CA LEU A 12 32.58 23.42 -31.59
C LEU A 12 31.23 23.81 -30.94
N ALA A 13 30.13 23.44 -31.57
CA ALA A 13 28.80 23.60 -30.99
C ALA A 13 28.64 22.52 -29.87
N VAL A 14 28.82 22.96 -28.62
CA VAL A 14 28.50 22.15 -27.44
C VAL A 14 26.98 22.11 -27.32
N PHE A 15 26.35 21.03 -27.77
CA PHE A 15 24.96 20.73 -27.46
C PHE A 15 24.88 20.34 -25.99
N LEU A 16 24.57 21.32 -25.14
CA LEU A 16 24.09 21.06 -23.79
C LEU A 16 22.69 20.47 -23.91
N SER A 17 22.60 19.14 -24.00
CA SER A 17 21.34 18.42 -23.82
C SER A 17 20.92 18.62 -22.38
N SER A 18 20.02 19.55 -22.14
CA SER A 18 19.29 19.71 -20.87
C SER A 18 18.47 18.46 -20.66
N PHE A 19 19.01 17.50 -19.92
CA PHE A 19 18.22 16.42 -19.36
C PHE A 19 17.27 17.07 -18.34
N SER A 20 16.07 17.47 -18.83
CA SER A 20 14.95 17.76 -17.95
C SER A 20 14.63 16.48 -17.18
N PHE A 21 15.12 16.38 -15.95
CA PHE A 21 14.57 15.46 -14.97
C PHE A 21 13.11 15.88 -14.76
N ALA A 22 12.21 15.30 -15.55
CA ALA A 22 10.78 15.38 -15.26
C ALA A 22 10.61 14.78 -13.85
N GLN A 23 10.45 15.66 -12.87
CA GLN A 23 10.13 15.27 -11.51
C GLN A 23 8.77 14.57 -11.59
N TRP A 24 8.79 13.25 -11.51
CA TRP A 24 7.60 12.41 -11.55
C TRP A 24 6.76 12.76 -10.32
N LYS A 25 5.75 13.61 -10.50
CA LYS A 25 4.84 13.97 -9.43
C LYS A 25 3.97 12.74 -9.15
N LYS A 26 4.19 12.10 -8.01
CA LYS A 26 3.33 11.01 -7.55
C LYS A 26 1.88 11.49 -7.49
N THR A 27 0.97 10.77 -8.14
CA THR A 27 -0.46 11.11 -8.11
C THR A 27 -1.08 10.57 -6.82
N PRO A 28 -1.68 11.42 -5.99
CA PRO A 28 -2.32 10.98 -4.77
C PRO A 28 -3.46 9.99 -5.03
N LEU A 29 -3.68 9.09 -4.08
CA LEU A 29 -4.79 8.16 -4.11
C LEU A 29 -6.13 8.92 -4.05
N GLN A 30 -7.13 8.38 -4.74
CA GLN A 30 -8.44 9.00 -4.84
C GLN A 30 -9.47 8.21 -4.03
N ALA A 31 -10.38 8.93 -3.39
CA ALA A 31 -11.56 8.33 -2.79
C ALA A 31 -12.46 7.69 -3.88
N PRO A 32 -13.14 6.59 -3.59
CA PRO A 32 -14.15 6.04 -4.49
C PRO A 32 -15.32 7.02 -4.65
N ALA A 33 -15.94 7.05 -5.84
CA ALA A 33 -17.12 7.87 -6.08
C ALA A 33 -18.29 7.51 -5.14
N GLN A 34 -18.39 6.23 -4.78
CA GLN A 34 -19.34 5.70 -3.80
C GLN A 34 -18.61 4.81 -2.81
N PRO A 35 -18.39 5.26 -1.57
CA PRO A 35 -17.81 4.44 -0.51
C PRO A 35 -18.67 3.20 -0.22
N ASN A 36 -18.02 2.06 -0.01
CA ASN A 36 -18.70 0.85 0.41
C ASN A 36 -19.13 0.94 1.88
N PRO A 37 -20.44 1.05 2.20
CA PRO A 37 -20.90 1.19 3.58
C PRO A 37 -20.72 -0.08 4.43
N HIS A 38 -20.34 -1.19 3.80
CA HIS A 38 -20.13 -2.50 4.44
C HIS A 38 -18.68 -2.97 4.32
N LEU A 39 -17.73 -2.06 4.09
CA LEU A 39 -16.31 -2.39 4.02
C LEU A 39 -15.81 -3.02 5.34
N TYR A 40 -16.21 -2.43 6.45
CA TYR A 40 -15.95 -2.95 7.79
C TYR A 40 -17.24 -3.51 8.38
N ARG A 41 -17.30 -4.84 8.49
CA ARG A 41 -18.49 -5.55 8.94
C ARG A 41 -18.52 -5.65 10.48
N ALA A 42 -19.40 -4.87 11.09
CA ALA A 42 -19.58 -4.83 12.53
C ALA A 42 -20.28 -6.09 13.09
N ASP A 43 -20.95 -6.86 12.24
CA ASP A 43 -21.73 -8.07 12.55
C ASP A 43 -20.89 -9.36 12.55
N VAL A 44 -19.63 -9.30 12.13
CA VAL A 44 -18.76 -10.48 12.08
C VAL A 44 -17.80 -10.53 13.25
N ASN A 45 -17.40 -11.75 13.61
CA ASN A 45 -16.36 -11.98 14.61
C ASN A 45 -14.98 -11.85 13.95
N ALA A 46 -14.29 -10.73 14.20
CA ALA A 46 -12.99 -10.44 13.59
C ALA A 46 -11.93 -11.53 13.88
N ARG A 47 -11.96 -12.17 15.08
CA ARG A 47 -11.03 -13.25 15.40
C ARG A 47 -11.25 -14.47 14.52
N GLN A 48 -12.52 -14.80 14.23
CA GLN A 48 -12.85 -15.91 13.33
C GLN A 48 -12.45 -15.58 11.89
N GLU A 49 -12.67 -14.36 11.42
CA GLU A 49 -12.25 -13.95 10.09
C GLU A 49 -10.72 -13.99 9.93
N ILE A 50 -9.97 -13.54 10.95
CA ILE A 50 -8.50 -13.64 10.97
C ILE A 50 -8.07 -15.11 10.95
N ALA A 51 -8.71 -15.99 11.73
CA ALA A 51 -8.39 -17.42 11.73
C ALA A 51 -8.66 -18.08 10.37
N LYS A 52 -9.78 -17.77 9.72
CA LYS A 52 -10.10 -18.23 8.36
C LYS A 52 -9.06 -17.74 7.35
N ALA A 53 -8.76 -16.43 7.38
CA ALA A 53 -7.76 -15.82 6.50
C ALA A 53 -6.37 -16.45 6.66
N THR A 54 -5.96 -16.73 7.89
CA THR A 54 -4.71 -17.42 8.20
C THR A 54 -4.69 -18.83 7.62
N SER A 55 -5.80 -19.59 7.77
CA SER A 55 -5.92 -20.93 7.17
C SER A 55 -5.82 -20.90 5.64
N VAL A 56 -6.48 -19.90 5.00
CA VAL A 56 -6.40 -19.72 3.54
C VAL A 56 -4.97 -19.30 3.14
N ALA A 57 -4.38 -18.36 3.84
CA ALA A 57 -3.04 -17.86 3.56
C ALA A 57 -1.98 -18.99 3.65
N GLY A 58 -2.05 -19.83 4.69
CA GLY A 58 -1.15 -20.96 4.85
C GLY A 58 -1.24 -21.97 3.71
N LYS A 59 -2.45 -22.26 3.23
CA LYS A 59 -2.68 -23.20 2.12
C LYS A 59 -2.26 -22.64 0.76
N SER A 60 -2.28 -21.34 0.59
CA SER A 60 -1.99 -20.66 -0.67
C SER A 60 -0.65 -19.91 -0.68
N HIS A 61 0.20 -20.16 0.32
CA HIS A 61 1.51 -19.53 0.48
C HIS A 61 1.46 -17.99 0.46
N LYS A 62 0.39 -17.42 1.03
CA LYS A 62 0.17 -15.99 1.16
C LYS A 62 0.44 -15.51 2.58
N ARG A 63 0.43 -14.19 2.76
CA ARG A 63 0.38 -13.52 4.05
C ARG A 63 -1.04 -13.01 4.33
N VAL A 64 -1.33 -12.71 5.60
CA VAL A 64 -2.57 -12.02 5.97
C VAL A 64 -2.28 -10.55 6.15
N LEU A 65 -3.12 -9.70 5.55
CA LEU A 65 -3.08 -8.26 5.69
C LEU A 65 -4.30 -7.82 6.49
N LEU A 66 -4.09 -7.46 7.75
CA LEU A 66 -5.15 -6.91 8.60
C LEU A 66 -5.21 -5.40 8.39
N VAL A 67 -6.38 -4.88 8.04
CA VAL A 67 -6.63 -3.44 7.87
C VAL A 67 -7.62 -3.01 8.95
N PHE A 68 -7.12 -2.31 9.96
CA PHE A 68 -7.91 -1.77 11.05
C PHE A 68 -8.52 -0.43 10.62
N GLY A 69 -9.83 -0.28 10.81
CA GLY A 69 -10.55 0.92 10.38
C GLY A 69 -12.05 0.87 10.70
N GLY A 70 -12.81 1.72 10.04
CA GLY A 70 -14.27 1.76 10.17
C GLY A 70 -14.92 2.41 8.97
N ASN A 71 -16.21 2.17 8.77
CA ASN A 71 -16.97 2.69 7.63
C ASN A 71 -17.08 4.23 7.60
N TRP A 72 -16.86 4.88 8.72
CA TRP A 72 -16.81 6.34 8.86
C TRP A 72 -15.48 6.97 8.38
N CYS A 73 -14.45 6.15 8.22
CA CYS A 73 -13.10 6.60 7.92
C CYS A 73 -12.91 6.80 6.40
N SER A 74 -12.81 8.03 5.96
CA SER A 74 -12.64 8.35 4.52
C SER A 74 -11.32 7.81 3.94
N ASP A 75 -10.21 7.86 4.70
CA ASP A 75 -8.92 7.32 4.25
C ASP A 75 -8.91 5.79 4.16
N CYS A 76 -9.75 5.11 4.96
CA CYS A 76 -9.96 3.67 4.85
C CYS A 76 -10.58 3.30 3.48
N HIS A 77 -11.55 4.09 3.01
CA HIS A 77 -12.14 3.92 1.68
C HIS A 77 -11.16 4.28 0.55
N VAL A 78 -10.31 5.29 0.76
CA VAL A 78 -9.23 5.63 -0.19
C VAL A 78 -8.27 4.46 -0.36
N LEU A 79 -7.84 3.84 0.73
CA LEU A 79 -6.93 2.69 0.70
C LEU A 79 -7.59 1.47 0.05
N ASP A 80 -8.84 1.17 0.41
CA ASP A 80 -9.60 0.08 -0.20
C ASP A 80 -9.77 0.30 -1.70
N ASN A 81 -10.11 1.53 -2.14
CA ASN A 81 -10.17 1.86 -3.56
C ASN A 81 -8.84 1.64 -4.28
N ALA A 82 -7.72 1.97 -3.63
CA ALA A 82 -6.39 1.70 -4.17
C ALA A 82 -6.14 0.19 -4.34
N PHE A 83 -6.56 -0.64 -3.40
CA PHE A 83 -6.41 -2.10 -3.47
C PHE A 83 -7.11 -2.73 -4.68
N HIS A 84 -8.14 -2.08 -5.23
CA HIS A 84 -8.87 -2.53 -6.42
C HIS A 84 -8.29 -1.99 -7.74
N ARG A 85 -7.25 -1.15 -7.70
CA ARG A 85 -6.62 -0.61 -8.91
C ARG A 85 -5.93 -1.70 -9.72
N PRO A 86 -6.00 -1.65 -11.07
CA PRO A 86 -5.32 -2.65 -11.94
C PRO A 86 -3.81 -2.79 -11.70
N SER A 87 -3.15 -1.72 -11.25
CA SER A 87 -1.73 -1.72 -10.88
C SER A 87 -1.44 -2.45 -9.57
N ILE A 88 -2.38 -2.48 -8.62
CA ILE A 88 -2.18 -2.99 -7.26
C ILE A 88 -2.82 -4.37 -7.06
N ALA A 89 -4.05 -4.55 -7.54
CA ALA A 89 -4.86 -5.74 -7.30
C ALA A 89 -4.14 -7.07 -7.65
N PRO A 90 -3.39 -7.20 -8.75
CA PRO A 90 -2.69 -8.45 -9.06
C PRO A 90 -1.67 -8.85 -7.98
N LEU A 91 -0.86 -7.91 -7.50
CA LEU A 91 0.12 -8.16 -6.44
C LEU A 91 -0.56 -8.46 -5.11
N LEU A 92 -1.56 -7.66 -4.74
CA LEU A 92 -2.32 -7.86 -3.50
C LEU A 92 -2.96 -9.25 -3.48
N ASN A 93 -3.70 -9.60 -4.54
CA ASN A 93 -4.44 -10.86 -4.62
C ASN A 93 -3.52 -12.09 -4.71
N SER A 94 -2.35 -11.99 -5.34
CA SER A 94 -1.39 -13.10 -5.41
C SER A 94 -0.66 -13.34 -4.10
N SER A 95 -0.48 -12.31 -3.28
CA SER A 95 0.45 -12.34 -2.14
C SER A 95 -0.23 -12.26 -0.78
N PHE A 96 -1.47 -11.78 -0.71
CA PHE A 96 -2.14 -11.52 0.57
C PHE A 96 -3.59 -12.02 0.60
N VAL A 97 -4.04 -12.32 1.82
CA VAL A 97 -5.46 -12.44 2.19
C VAL A 97 -5.79 -11.23 3.05
N VAL A 98 -6.64 -10.35 2.58
CA VAL A 98 -7.00 -9.11 3.28
C VAL A 98 -8.16 -9.35 4.24
N VAL A 99 -8.06 -8.82 5.46
CA VAL A 99 -9.13 -8.81 6.46
C VAL A 99 -9.32 -7.39 6.98
N HIS A 100 -10.51 -6.86 6.79
CA HIS A 100 -10.90 -5.58 7.39
C HIS A 100 -11.38 -5.83 8.83
N VAL A 101 -10.73 -5.16 9.79
CA VAL A 101 -11.03 -5.27 11.22
C VAL A 101 -11.73 -3.98 11.66
N ASP A 102 -13.04 -4.08 11.95
CA ASP A 102 -13.83 -2.95 12.42
C ASP A 102 -13.39 -2.52 13.82
N VAL A 103 -12.95 -1.29 13.97
CA VAL A 103 -12.62 -0.70 15.28
C VAL A 103 -13.80 0.09 15.87
N GLY A 104 -14.96 0.11 15.18
CA GLY A 104 -16.06 1.00 15.52
C GLY A 104 -15.56 2.45 15.56
N GLU A 105 -16.08 3.24 16.48
CA GLU A 105 -15.50 4.56 16.79
C GLU A 105 -14.44 4.41 17.90
N TYR A 106 -13.42 3.59 17.65
CA TYR A 106 -12.37 3.21 18.61
C TYR A 106 -12.92 2.51 19.87
N THR A 107 -13.97 1.71 19.69
CA THR A 107 -14.66 1.01 20.78
C THR A 107 -14.70 -0.52 20.58
N ARG A 108 -14.25 -1.02 19.42
CA ARG A 108 -14.31 -2.45 19.06
C ARG A 108 -12.93 -3.00 18.74
N ASN A 109 -12.77 -4.32 18.99
CA ASN A 109 -11.55 -5.06 18.64
C ASN A 109 -10.24 -4.41 19.14
N LEU A 110 -10.31 -3.66 20.26
CA LEU A 110 -9.15 -2.96 20.84
C LEU A 110 -8.09 -3.95 21.32
N ASP A 111 -8.52 -5.11 21.78
CA ASP A 111 -7.65 -6.20 22.16
C ASP A 111 -6.92 -6.84 20.97
N LEU A 112 -7.55 -6.88 19.78
CA LEU A 112 -6.89 -7.28 18.54
C LEU A 112 -5.90 -6.21 18.07
N ALA A 113 -6.26 -4.92 18.17
CA ALA A 113 -5.33 -3.84 17.88
C ALA A 113 -4.08 -3.94 18.78
N ALA A 114 -4.26 -4.13 20.09
CA ALA A 114 -3.17 -4.32 21.03
C ALA A 114 -2.33 -5.58 20.70
N LYS A 115 -2.99 -6.71 20.41
CA LYS A 115 -2.32 -7.97 20.04
C LYS A 115 -1.40 -7.82 18.84
N TYR A 116 -1.80 -7.04 17.84
CA TYR A 116 -1.04 -6.81 16.61
C TYR A 116 -0.27 -5.48 16.59
N HIS A 117 -0.02 -4.92 17.77
CA HIS A 117 0.79 -3.71 17.97
C HIS A 117 0.29 -2.50 17.14
N ILE A 118 -1.02 -2.39 16.96
CA ILE A 118 -1.67 -1.24 16.33
C ILE A 118 -1.89 -0.15 17.36
N ASP A 119 -1.27 1.00 17.17
CA ASP A 119 -1.53 2.19 17.96
C ASP A 119 -2.66 3.01 17.34
N LEU A 120 -3.89 2.76 17.80
CA LEU A 120 -5.08 3.45 17.30
C LEU A 120 -5.08 4.96 17.58
N LYS A 121 -4.22 5.46 18.48
CA LYS A 121 -4.05 6.91 18.71
C LYS A 121 -3.41 7.61 17.53
N LYS A 122 -2.68 6.88 16.70
CA LYS A 122 -2.09 7.41 15.46
C LYS A 122 -3.11 7.53 14.33
N GLY A 123 -4.28 6.91 14.46
CA GLY A 123 -5.34 6.96 13.46
C GLY A 123 -5.53 5.65 12.68
N VAL A 124 -6.47 5.70 11.74
CA VAL A 124 -6.83 4.60 10.84
C VAL A 124 -6.96 5.14 9.40
N PRO A 125 -6.71 4.30 8.35
CA PRO A 125 -6.41 2.87 8.44
C PRO A 125 -5.01 2.59 8.98
N SER A 126 -4.92 1.56 9.82
CA SER A 126 -3.66 1.01 10.29
C SER A 126 -3.56 -0.46 9.87
N ILE A 127 -2.36 -0.91 9.53
CA ILE A 127 -2.16 -2.22 8.93
C ILE A 127 -1.29 -3.10 9.82
N ALA A 128 -1.65 -4.40 9.94
CA ALA A 128 -0.74 -5.42 10.42
C ALA A 128 -0.56 -6.52 9.37
N VAL A 129 0.66 -7.04 9.27
CA VAL A 129 1.03 -8.15 8.38
C VAL A 129 1.30 -9.38 9.23
N LEU A 130 0.65 -10.50 8.88
CA LEU A 130 0.90 -11.80 9.51
C LEU A 130 1.46 -12.76 8.47
N ASP A 131 2.24 -13.75 8.92
CA ASP A 131 2.60 -14.88 8.09
C ASP A 131 1.41 -15.83 7.84
N GLY A 132 1.60 -16.84 7.00
CA GLY A 132 0.57 -17.84 6.69
C GLY A 132 0.17 -18.75 7.87
N ARG A 133 0.83 -18.62 9.03
CA ARG A 133 0.50 -19.34 10.28
C ARG A 133 -0.13 -18.42 11.33
N GLY A 134 -0.32 -17.13 10.99
CA GLY A 134 -0.87 -16.11 11.89
C GLY A 134 0.16 -15.46 12.80
N GLY A 135 1.46 -15.73 12.59
CA GLY A 135 2.56 -15.06 13.28
C GLY A 135 2.64 -13.59 12.87
N PHE A 136 2.78 -12.70 13.86
CA PHE A 136 2.95 -11.27 13.63
C PHE A 136 4.30 -10.98 12.97
N LEU A 137 4.29 -10.17 11.90
CA LEU A 137 5.50 -9.76 11.20
C LEU A 137 5.76 -8.25 11.31
N TYR A 138 4.72 -7.43 11.15
CA TYR A 138 4.87 -5.98 11.09
C TYR A 138 3.54 -5.26 11.31
N SER A 139 3.59 -4.03 11.81
CA SER A 139 2.46 -3.11 11.82
C SER A 139 2.87 -1.68 11.50
N THR A 140 1.94 -0.90 10.96
CA THR A 140 2.15 0.50 10.63
C THR A 140 0.83 1.27 10.65
N SER A 141 0.93 2.58 10.97
CA SER A 141 -0.15 3.56 10.82
C SER A 141 0.16 4.58 9.70
N GLU A 142 1.15 4.32 8.83
CA GLU A 142 1.52 5.24 7.74
C GLU A 142 0.39 5.47 6.73
N PHE A 143 -0.61 4.58 6.71
CA PHE A 143 -1.77 4.69 5.84
C PHE A 143 -2.90 5.56 6.41
N GLU A 144 -2.77 6.12 7.62
CA GLU A 144 -3.80 6.93 8.28
C GLU A 144 -4.19 8.19 7.48
N LYS A 145 -3.32 8.62 6.57
CA LYS A 145 -3.54 9.66 5.57
C LYS A 145 -3.43 9.11 4.15
N ALA A 146 -4.18 8.05 3.84
CA ALA A 146 -4.08 7.37 2.55
C ALA A 146 -4.23 8.31 1.35
N ARG A 147 -5.01 9.39 1.47
CA ARG A 147 -5.23 10.39 0.41
C ARG A 147 -3.97 11.15 -0.02
N VAL A 148 -2.88 11.16 0.77
CA VAL A 148 -1.61 11.80 0.37
C VAL A 148 -0.60 10.82 -0.18
N LEU A 149 -0.88 9.52 -0.08
CA LEU A 149 -0.06 8.45 -0.66
C LEU A 149 -0.35 8.29 -2.15
N SER A 150 0.55 7.63 -2.84
CA SER A 150 0.41 7.24 -4.25
C SER A 150 0.24 5.73 -4.41
N GLU A 151 -0.05 5.26 -5.62
CA GLU A 151 -0.07 3.83 -5.95
C GLU A 151 1.31 3.21 -5.75
N GLU A 152 2.39 3.95 -6.04
CA GLU A 152 3.76 3.51 -5.84
C GLU A 152 4.06 3.24 -4.36
N ASP A 153 3.56 4.08 -3.44
CA ASP A 153 3.76 3.89 -1.99
C ASP A 153 3.08 2.61 -1.51
N VAL A 154 1.86 2.32 -2.02
CA VAL A 154 1.16 1.06 -1.73
C VAL A 154 1.89 -0.13 -2.31
N LEU A 155 2.36 -0.05 -3.56
CA LEU A 155 3.11 -1.12 -4.22
C LEU A 155 4.45 -1.39 -3.53
N GLU A 156 5.14 -0.36 -3.08
CA GLU A 156 6.38 -0.48 -2.30
C GLU A 156 6.14 -1.26 -1.02
N PHE A 157 5.09 -0.88 -0.26
CA PHE A 157 4.69 -1.59 0.95
C PHE A 157 4.35 -3.06 0.66
N LEU A 158 3.52 -3.34 -0.34
CA LEU A 158 3.13 -4.72 -0.69
C LEU A 158 4.33 -5.54 -1.16
N ASN A 159 5.23 -4.98 -1.98
CA ASN A 159 6.44 -5.65 -2.43
C ASN A 159 7.39 -5.98 -1.27
N LYS A 160 7.52 -5.08 -0.31
CA LYS A 160 8.33 -5.31 0.89
C LYS A 160 7.78 -6.45 1.76
N TRP A 161 6.45 -6.57 1.83
CA TRP A 161 5.78 -7.49 2.75
C TRP A 161 5.11 -8.67 2.06
N LYS A 162 5.28 -8.90 0.76
CA LYS A 162 4.84 -10.14 0.11
C LYS A 162 5.66 -11.34 0.61
N PRO A 163 5.15 -12.58 0.50
CA PRO A 163 5.94 -13.76 0.81
C PRO A 163 7.24 -13.80 -0.02
N PRO A 164 8.34 -14.32 0.53
CA PRO A 164 9.55 -14.53 -0.25
C PRO A 164 9.28 -15.53 -1.40
N ALA A 165 9.92 -15.30 -2.53
CA ALA A 165 9.83 -16.24 -3.66
C ALA A 165 10.35 -17.62 -3.22
N GLY A 166 9.57 -18.69 -3.46
CA GLY A 166 9.97 -20.04 -3.13
C GLY A 166 9.66 -20.55 -1.72
N SER A 167 8.82 -19.84 -0.96
CA SER A 167 8.25 -20.36 0.30
C SER A 167 7.17 -21.41 0.00
N SER A 168 7.61 -22.58 -0.49
CA SER A 168 6.76 -23.78 -0.69
C SER A 168 6.68 -24.60 0.59
#